data_844ad4a51be1c7a117ff580b157c99eb
#
_entry.id   844ad4a51be1c7a117ff580b157c99eb
#
_cell.length_a   1.000
_cell.length_b   1.000
_cell.length_c   1.000
_cell.angle_alpha   90.00
_cell.angle_beta   90.00
_cell.angle_gamma   90.00
#
_symmetry.space_group_name_H-M   'P 1'
#
loop_
_entity.id
_entity.type
_entity.pdbx_description
1 polymer ?
#
loop_
_entity_poly.entity_id
_entity_poly.type
_entity_poly.pdbx_seq_one_letter_code
_entity_poly.pdbx_strand_id
1 'polypeptide(L)'
;MEAADFWNDAAQSTAKMKELKSLKDDVSIFSHLQELYEEIDTYITLGYEENDPDLLPEIESLLQEFDGELEELRMKTLLSDEYDDRNAIVSLHAGAGGTESCDWVSMLYRMYTRWAVSRGYEVEVLDYLDGEEAGIKSVTFQVNGANAYGYLKSEKGVHRLVPVSYTHLT
;
A
#
# COMPACT_ATOMS: atom_id res chain seq x y z
N MET A 1 26.69 10.22 -11.04
CA MET A 1 26.18 11.60 -11.09
C MET A 1 27.31 12.62 -11.32
N GLU A 2 28.54 12.24 -11.23
CA GLU A 2 29.72 13.12 -11.45
C GLU A 2 30.10 13.29 -12.92
N ALA A 3 29.48 12.55 -13.85
CA ALA A 3 29.75 12.71 -15.28
C ALA A 3 29.16 14.01 -15.81
N ALA A 4 29.96 14.80 -16.51
CA ALA A 4 29.60 16.12 -17.03
C ALA A 4 28.35 16.09 -17.94
N ASP A 5 28.09 14.97 -18.61
CA ASP A 5 26.97 14.77 -19.53
C ASP A 5 25.67 14.27 -18.88
N PHE A 6 25.68 13.96 -17.57
CA PHE A 6 24.51 13.40 -16.86
C PHE A 6 23.28 14.32 -16.94
N TRP A 7 23.49 15.62 -16.92
CA TRP A 7 22.42 16.62 -16.90
C TRP A 7 21.93 17.05 -18.30
N ASN A 8 22.56 16.56 -19.36
CA ASN A 8 22.19 16.91 -20.73
C ASN A 8 20.91 16.21 -21.21
N ASP A 9 20.54 15.05 -20.60
CA ASP A 9 19.28 14.35 -20.85
C ASP A 9 18.40 14.39 -19.60
N ALA A 10 17.43 15.31 -19.61
CA ALA A 10 16.51 15.52 -18.49
C ALA A 10 15.67 14.30 -18.14
N ALA A 11 15.27 13.49 -19.14
CA ALA A 11 14.46 12.29 -18.93
C ALA A 11 15.28 11.19 -18.24
N GLN A 12 16.50 10.95 -18.73
CA GLN A 12 17.40 9.95 -18.17
C GLN A 12 17.89 10.35 -16.75
N SER A 13 18.21 11.62 -16.55
CA SER A 13 18.63 12.11 -15.23
C SER A 13 17.49 12.00 -14.20
N THR A 14 16.25 12.32 -14.58
CA THR A 14 15.08 12.17 -13.70
C THR A 14 14.83 10.70 -13.34
N ALA A 15 14.92 9.78 -14.31
CA ALA A 15 14.76 8.35 -14.06
C ALA A 15 15.82 7.82 -13.08
N LYS A 16 17.08 8.20 -13.29
CA LYS A 16 18.20 7.83 -12.41
C LYS A 16 18.09 8.44 -11.01
N MET A 17 17.57 9.66 -10.88
CA MET A 17 17.34 10.29 -9.59
C MET A 17 16.22 9.57 -8.82
N LYS A 18 15.17 9.13 -9.52
CA LYS A 18 14.07 8.36 -8.94
C LYS A 18 14.58 6.99 -8.45
N GLU A 19 15.37 6.29 -9.26
CA GLU A 19 16.02 5.02 -8.90
C GLU A 19 16.91 5.18 -7.67
N LEU A 20 17.76 6.22 -7.65
CA LEU A 20 18.63 6.51 -6.52
C LEU A 20 17.85 6.81 -5.24
N LYS A 21 16.74 7.57 -5.36
CA LYS A 21 15.88 7.87 -4.22
C LYS A 21 15.27 6.58 -3.65
N SER A 22 14.73 5.72 -4.51
CA SER A 22 14.15 4.44 -4.09
C SER A 22 15.18 3.57 -3.35
N LEU A 23 16.40 3.44 -3.91
CA LEU A 23 17.47 2.67 -3.26
C LEU A 23 17.92 3.28 -1.92
N LYS A 24 17.94 4.61 -1.81
CA LYS A 24 18.26 5.26 -0.53
C LYS A 24 17.17 5.05 0.51
N ASP A 25 15.90 5.13 0.08
CA ASP A 25 14.76 4.89 0.96
C ASP A 25 14.79 3.43 1.48
N ASP A 26 15.11 2.45 0.63
CA ASP A 26 15.24 1.04 1.03
C ASP A 26 16.39 0.81 2.02
N VAL A 27 17.55 1.43 1.77
CA VAL A 27 18.70 1.36 2.69
C VAL A 27 18.35 2.04 4.03
N SER A 28 17.65 3.17 3.99
CA SER A 28 17.23 3.88 5.20
C SER A 28 16.29 3.05 6.07
N ILE A 29 15.30 2.40 5.46
CA ILE A 29 14.37 1.50 6.18
C ILE A 29 15.14 0.34 6.82
N PHE A 30 16.04 -0.29 6.08
CA PHE A 30 16.85 -1.39 6.63
C PHE A 30 17.74 -0.93 7.79
N SER A 31 18.38 0.24 7.67
CA SER A 31 19.22 0.79 8.73
C SER A 31 18.41 1.12 9.99
N HIS A 32 17.19 1.66 9.81
CA HIS A 32 16.30 1.95 10.93
C HIS A 32 15.83 0.68 11.63
N LEU A 33 15.48 -0.37 10.88
CA LEU A 33 15.15 -1.67 11.47
C LEU A 33 16.32 -2.27 12.26
N GLN A 34 17.56 -2.07 11.77
CA GLN A 34 18.74 -2.52 12.50
C GLN A 34 18.93 -1.73 13.81
N GLU A 35 18.74 -0.42 13.79
CA GLU A 35 18.80 0.43 14.98
C GLU A 35 17.73 0.02 16.00
N LEU A 36 16.49 -0.19 15.57
CA LEU A 36 15.40 -0.68 16.44
C LEU A 36 15.74 -2.04 17.07
N TYR A 37 16.29 -2.95 16.28
CA TYR A 37 16.71 -4.27 16.79
C TYR A 37 17.78 -4.14 17.88
N GLU A 38 18.81 -3.32 17.65
CA GLU A 38 19.89 -3.09 18.61
C GLU A 38 19.38 -2.39 19.88
N GLU A 39 18.41 -1.48 19.74
CA GLU A 39 17.76 -0.82 20.84
C GLU A 39 16.93 -1.79 21.70
N ILE A 40 16.10 -2.62 21.07
CA ILE A 40 15.31 -3.67 21.73
C ILE A 40 16.23 -4.63 22.51
N ASP A 41 17.30 -5.11 21.88
CA ASP A 41 18.26 -6.01 22.51
C ASP A 41 18.94 -5.37 23.75
N THR A 42 19.24 -4.08 23.63
CA THR A 42 19.81 -3.29 24.73
C THR A 42 18.82 -3.16 25.90
N TYR A 43 17.56 -2.81 25.62
CA TYR A 43 16.53 -2.70 26.68
C TYR A 43 16.23 -4.04 27.35
N ILE A 44 16.19 -5.12 26.59
CA ILE A 44 16.02 -6.48 27.13
C ILE A 44 17.19 -6.83 28.06
N THR A 45 18.40 -6.59 27.62
CA THR A 45 19.62 -6.88 28.42
C THR A 45 19.62 -6.08 29.71
N LEU A 46 19.34 -4.77 29.63
CA LEU A 46 19.28 -3.88 30.78
C LEU A 46 18.19 -4.31 31.77
N GLY A 47 16.99 -4.63 31.27
CA GLY A 47 15.87 -5.11 32.09
C GLY A 47 16.18 -6.40 32.86
N TYR A 48 16.94 -7.31 32.26
CA TYR A 48 17.42 -8.52 32.96
C TYR A 48 18.51 -8.23 33.98
N GLU A 49 19.48 -7.35 33.65
CA GLU A 49 20.58 -7.03 34.58
C GLU A 49 20.11 -6.25 35.79
N GLU A 50 19.22 -5.28 35.64
CA GLU A 50 18.68 -4.44 36.69
C GLU A 50 17.43 -5.03 37.37
N ASN A 51 16.87 -6.11 36.80
CA ASN A 51 15.62 -6.72 37.22
C ASN A 51 14.48 -5.68 37.31
N ASP A 52 14.42 -4.80 36.28
CA ASP A 52 13.47 -3.68 36.20
C ASP A 52 12.29 -4.02 35.28
N PRO A 53 11.11 -4.36 35.83
CA PRO A 53 9.92 -4.65 35.04
C PRO A 53 9.28 -3.41 34.40
N ASP A 54 9.65 -2.19 34.80
CA ASP A 54 9.08 -0.95 34.30
C ASP A 54 9.53 -0.66 32.84
N LEU A 55 10.56 -1.38 32.35
CA LEU A 55 11.02 -1.33 30.96
C LEU A 55 10.14 -2.15 29.99
N LEU A 56 9.27 -3.04 30.48
CA LEU A 56 8.44 -3.89 29.63
C LEU A 56 7.53 -3.13 28.66
N PRO A 57 6.82 -2.06 29.07
CA PRO A 57 5.97 -1.31 28.13
C PRO A 57 6.75 -0.63 27.01
N GLU A 58 7.98 -0.19 27.29
CA GLU A 58 8.89 0.40 26.28
C GLU A 58 9.31 -0.64 25.26
N ILE A 59 9.74 -1.81 25.74
CA ILE A 59 10.11 -2.94 24.88
C ILE A 59 8.93 -3.40 24.02
N GLU A 60 7.72 -3.49 24.57
CA GLU A 60 6.52 -3.84 23.81
C GLU A 60 6.21 -2.81 22.71
N SER A 61 6.39 -1.52 22.99
CA SER A 61 6.19 -0.45 22.02
C SER A 61 7.19 -0.55 20.86
N LEU A 62 8.48 -0.72 21.18
CA LEU A 62 9.53 -0.88 20.16
C LEU A 62 9.35 -2.14 19.33
N LEU A 63 8.90 -3.24 19.93
CA LEU A 63 8.58 -4.47 19.20
C LEU A 63 7.42 -4.28 18.22
N GLN A 64 6.37 -3.56 18.62
CA GLN A 64 5.24 -3.27 17.73
C GLN A 64 5.67 -2.39 16.54
N GLU A 65 6.53 -1.42 16.78
CA GLU A 65 7.09 -0.57 15.72
C GLU A 65 7.96 -1.40 14.77
N PHE A 66 8.87 -2.21 15.31
CA PHE A 66 9.73 -3.11 14.54
C PHE A 66 8.92 -4.10 13.67
N ASP A 67 7.91 -4.75 14.24
CA ASP A 67 7.06 -5.69 13.51
C ASP A 67 6.28 -4.99 12.38
N GLY A 68 5.78 -3.78 12.62
CA GLY A 68 5.08 -2.98 11.61
C GLY A 68 5.98 -2.62 10.42
N GLU A 69 7.19 -2.13 10.68
CA GLU A 69 8.15 -1.76 9.64
C GLU A 69 8.71 -2.99 8.91
N LEU A 70 8.95 -4.08 9.63
CA LEU A 70 9.43 -5.35 9.05
C LEU A 70 8.41 -5.92 8.06
N GLU A 71 7.11 -5.92 8.42
CA GLU A 71 6.06 -6.37 7.50
C GLU A 71 5.95 -5.45 6.27
N GLU A 72 6.15 -4.15 6.41
CA GLU A 72 6.17 -3.23 5.27
C GLU A 72 7.36 -3.51 4.34
N LEU A 73 8.57 -3.73 4.88
CA LEU A 73 9.75 -4.10 4.11
C LEU A 73 9.55 -5.47 3.42
N ARG A 74 8.97 -6.43 4.13
CA ARG A 74 8.63 -7.75 3.59
C ARG A 74 7.69 -7.65 2.40
N MET A 75 6.63 -6.85 2.51
CA MET A 75 5.69 -6.62 1.41
C MET A 75 6.38 -6.00 0.19
N LYS A 76 7.25 -5.02 0.39
CA LYS A 76 8.05 -4.42 -0.71
C LYS A 76 8.95 -5.46 -1.40
N THR A 77 9.58 -6.34 -0.61
CA THR A 77 10.49 -7.38 -1.14
C THR A 77 9.75 -8.44 -1.96
N LEU A 78 8.47 -8.72 -1.64
CA LEU A 78 7.63 -9.64 -2.40
C LEU A 78 7.20 -9.08 -3.76
N LEU A 79 7.22 -7.75 -3.94
CA LEU A 79 6.84 -7.07 -5.17
C LEU A 79 8.07 -6.95 -6.11
N SER A 80 8.50 -8.08 -6.69
CA SER A 80 9.73 -8.17 -7.50
C SER A 80 9.47 -8.58 -8.96
N ASP A 81 8.21 -8.68 -9.40
CA ASP A 81 7.89 -8.98 -10.78
C ASP A 81 8.15 -7.78 -11.72
N GLU A 82 8.33 -8.04 -13.01
CA GLU A 82 8.73 -7.07 -14.05
C GLU A 82 7.88 -5.79 -14.08
N TYR A 83 6.59 -5.87 -13.67
CA TYR A 83 5.66 -4.74 -13.74
C TYR A 83 5.23 -4.22 -12.37
N ASP A 84 5.73 -4.80 -11.29
CA ASP A 84 5.28 -4.47 -9.94
C ASP A 84 5.57 -3.02 -9.53
N ASP A 85 6.63 -2.43 -10.05
CA ASP A 85 7.03 -1.04 -9.80
C ASP A 85 6.16 0.02 -10.51
N ARG A 86 5.23 -0.43 -11.37
CA ARG A 86 4.44 0.47 -12.23
C ARG A 86 3.18 0.98 -11.56
N ASN A 87 2.62 2.04 -12.18
CA ASN A 87 1.29 2.51 -11.89
C ASN A 87 0.25 1.44 -12.26
N ALA A 88 -0.89 1.44 -11.58
CA ALA A 88 -1.98 0.50 -11.84
C ALA A 88 -3.16 1.19 -12.54
N ILE A 89 -3.78 0.49 -13.49
CA ILE A 89 -5.09 0.84 -14.00
C ILE A 89 -6.08 -0.19 -13.46
N VAL A 90 -7.08 0.29 -12.74
CA VAL A 90 -8.12 -0.53 -12.12
C VAL A 90 -9.45 -0.25 -12.80
N SER A 91 -10.12 -1.30 -13.25
CA SER A 91 -11.47 -1.23 -13.81
C SER A 91 -12.43 -2.04 -12.95
N LEU A 92 -13.50 -1.42 -12.50
CA LEU A 92 -14.57 -2.05 -11.74
C LEU A 92 -15.84 -2.05 -12.61
N HIS A 93 -16.52 -3.19 -12.67
CA HIS A 93 -17.75 -3.35 -13.43
C HIS A 93 -18.82 -4.01 -12.57
N ALA A 94 -20.03 -3.46 -12.58
CA ALA A 94 -21.18 -4.08 -11.92
C ALA A 94 -21.52 -5.42 -12.59
N GLY A 95 -21.74 -6.43 -11.76
CA GLY A 95 -22.21 -7.75 -12.22
C GLY A 95 -23.72 -7.80 -12.41
N ALA A 96 -24.25 -9.02 -12.49
CA ALA A 96 -25.69 -9.27 -12.67
C ALA A 96 -26.44 -9.12 -11.33
N GLY A 97 -26.69 -7.89 -10.88
CA GLY A 97 -27.35 -7.60 -9.60
C GLY A 97 -28.16 -6.29 -9.60
N GLY A 98 -28.33 -5.67 -10.75
CA GLY A 98 -29.09 -4.40 -10.84
C GLY A 98 -28.43 -3.30 -9.98
N THR A 99 -29.28 -2.49 -9.34
CA THR A 99 -28.87 -1.35 -8.49
C THR A 99 -27.93 -1.76 -7.36
N GLU A 100 -28.15 -2.92 -6.72
CA GLU A 100 -27.30 -3.41 -5.63
C GLU A 100 -25.85 -3.69 -6.08
N SER A 101 -25.68 -4.18 -7.30
CA SER A 101 -24.34 -4.39 -7.86
C SER A 101 -23.63 -3.08 -8.19
N CYS A 102 -24.38 -2.05 -8.59
CA CYS A 102 -23.85 -0.71 -8.82
C CYS A 102 -23.41 -0.03 -7.50
N ASP A 103 -24.20 -0.21 -6.44
CA ASP A 103 -23.84 0.25 -5.09
C ASP A 103 -22.59 -0.45 -4.57
N TRP A 104 -22.45 -1.76 -4.83
CA TRP A 104 -21.24 -2.50 -4.46
C TRP A 104 -20.00 -1.97 -5.19
N VAL A 105 -20.09 -1.66 -6.47
CA VAL A 105 -18.98 -1.01 -7.21
C VAL A 105 -18.61 0.34 -6.57
N SER A 106 -19.59 1.14 -6.16
CA SER A 106 -19.34 2.41 -5.46
C SER A 106 -18.58 2.20 -4.15
N MET A 107 -18.92 1.16 -3.40
CA MET A 107 -18.21 0.81 -2.16
C MET A 107 -16.78 0.37 -2.43
N LEU A 108 -16.55 -0.49 -3.43
CA LEU A 108 -15.21 -0.92 -3.84
C LEU A 108 -14.36 0.25 -4.35
N TYR A 109 -14.92 1.10 -5.21
CA TYR A 109 -14.24 2.29 -5.70
C TYR A 109 -13.79 3.20 -4.54
N ARG A 110 -14.67 3.45 -3.58
CA ARG A 110 -14.33 4.22 -2.38
C ARG A 110 -13.26 3.53 -1.52
N MET A 111 -13.30 2.21 -1.40
CA MET A 111 -12.29 1.43 -0.68
C MET A 111 -10.91 1.59 -1.31
N TYR A 112 -10.79 1.34 -2.61
CA TYR A 112 -9.52 1.44 -3.32
C TYR A 112 -8.97 2.86 -3.37
N THR A 113 -9.82 3.86 -3.58
CA THR A 113 -9.36 5.26 -3.59
C THR A 113 -8.88 5.72 -2.22
N ARG A 114 -9.55 5.31 -1.14
CA ARG A 114 -9.10 5.60 0.22
C ARG A 114 -7.77 4.91 0.55
N TRP A 115 -7.63 3.66 0.16
CA TRP A 115 -6.38 2.93 0.31
C TRP A 115 -5.25 3.62 -0.47
N ALA A 116 -5.48 4.01 -1.71
CA ALA A 116 -4.48 4.71 -2.52
C ALA A 116 -4.04 6.03 -1.86
N VAL A 117 -4.99 6.83 -1.38
CA VAL A 117 -4.70 8.09 -0.68
C VAL A 117 -3.94 7.86 0.62
N SER A 118 -4.29 6.84 1.41
CA SER A 118 -3.56 6.51 2.65
C SER A 118 -2.11 6.09 2.42
N ARG A 119 -1.81 5.57 1.22
CA ARG A 119 -0.45 5.24 0.76
C ARG A 119 0.28 6.42 0.09
N GLY A 120 -0.35 7.60 0.02
CA GLY A 120 0.20 8.78 -0.66
C GLY A 120 0.19 8.67 -2.19
N TYR A 121 -0.64 7.79 -2.75
CA TYR A 121 -0.80 7.64 -4.19
C TYR A 121 -1.80 8.65 -4.74
N GLU A 122 -1.58 9.08 -5.98
CA GLU A 122 -2.51 9.91 -6.72
C GLU A 122 -3.48 9.04 -7.52
N VAL A 123 -4.77 9.39 -7.49
CA VAL A 123 -5.83 8.66 -8.21
C VAL A 123 -6.41 9.56 -9.28
N GLU A 124 -6.39 9.08 -10.54
CA GLU A 124 -6.95 9.75 -11.69
C GLU A 124 -8.08 8.90 -12.30
N VAL A 125 -9.27 9.47 -12.43
CA VAL A 125 -10.41 8.79 -13.07
C VAL A 125 -10.29 8.92 -14.58
N LEU A 126 -10.22 7.78 -15.27
CA LEU A 126 -10.10 7.71 -16.73
C LEU A 126 -11.47 7.57 -17.40
N ASP A 127 -12.36 6.80 -16.82
CA ASP A 127 -13.72 6.58 -17.30
C ASP A 127 -14.68 6.34 -16.16
N TYR A 128 -15.90 6.84 -16.28
CA TYR A 128 -16.89 6.74 -15.22
C TYR A 128 -18.30 6.69 -15.82
N LEU A 129 -19.04 5.64 -15.49
CA LEU A 129 -20.42 5.44 -15.92
C LEU A 129 -21.31 5.20 -14.69
N ASP A 130 -22.27 6.10 -14.49
CA ASP A 130 -23.27 5.97 -13.43
C ASP A 130 -24.20 4.77 -13.66
N GLY A 131 -24.73 4.21 -12.57
CA GLY A 131 -25.82 3.27 -12.62
C GLY A 131 -27.12 3.97 -13.07
N GLU A 132 -28.06 3.20 -13.61
CA GLU A 132 -29.32 3.76 -14.14
C GLU A 132 -30.20 4.40 -13.05
N GLU A 133 -30.20 3.84 -11.84
CA GLU A 133 -30.98 4.36 -10.72
C GLU A 133 -30.07 4.90 -9.60
N ALA A 134 -28.99 4.17 -9.27
CA ALA A 134 -28.01 4.55 -8.25
C ALA A 134 -26.70 3.80 -8.44
N GLY A 135 -25.67 4.26 -7.76
CA GLY A 135 -24.36 3.61 -7.76
C GLY A 135 -23.55 3.80 -9.04
N ILE A 136 -22.51 3.01 -9.23
CA ILE A 136 -21.60 3.07 -10.37
C ILE A 136 -21.74 1.79 -11.18
N LYS A 137 -22.04 1.90 -12.48
CA LYS A 137 -22.11 0.78 -13.41
C LYS A 137 -20.72 0.29 -13.80
N SER A 138 -19.82 1.23 -14.11
CA SER A 138 -18.42 0.95 -14.34
C SER A 138 -17.56 2.17 -14.01
N VAL A 139 -16.35 1.93 -13.53
CA VAL A 139 -15.35 2.98 -13.35
C VAL A 139 -13.98 2.42 -13.66
N THR A 140 -13.19 3.19 -14.41
CA THR A 140 -11.78 2.93 -14.66
C THR A 140 -10.96 4.10 -14.13
N PHE A 141 -9.99 3.81 -13.29
CA PHE A 141 -9.13 4.81 -12.69
C PHE A 141 -7.68 4.34 -12.66
N GLN A 142 -6.76 5.28 -12.72
CA GLN A 142 -5.34 5.04 -12.59
C GLN A 142 -4.88 5.39 -11.19
N VAL A 143 -4.05 4.53 -10.61
CA VAL A 143 -3.37 4.75 -9.33
C VAL A 143 -1.89 4.99 -9.63
N ASN A 144 -1.44 6.21 -9.37
CA ASN A 144 -0.08 6.65 -9.64
C ASN A 144 0.76 6.57 -8.36
N GLY A 145 1.72 5.66 -8.33
CA GLY A 145 2.62 5.50 -7.20
C GLY A 145 3.57 4.33 -7.36
N ALA A 146 4.61 4.30 -6.55
CA ALA A 146 5.57 3.21 -6.55
C ALA A 146 4.88 1.90 -6.13
N ASN A 147 5.09 0.84 -6.90
CA ASN A 147 4.54 -0.50 -6.68
C ASN A 147 3.00 -0.57 -6.66
N ALA A 148 2.30 0.43 -7.19
CA ALA A 148 0.84 0.44 -7.22
C ALA A 148 0.27 -0.79 -7.95
N TYR A 149 0.87 -1.18 -9.08
CA TYR A 149 0.46 -2.40 -9.80
C TYR A 149 0.74 -3.66 -8.99
N GLY A 150 1.91 -3.76 -8.37
CA GLY A 150 2.29 -4.91 -7.56
C GLY A 150 1.28 -5.19 -6.45
N TYR A 151 0.82 -4.16 -5.74
CA TYR A 151 -0.22 -4.30 -4.71
C TYR A 151 -1.59 -4.68 -5.27
N LEU A 152 -1.98 -4.08 -6.41
CA LEU A 152 -3.34 -4.22 -6.94
C LEU A 152 -3.53 -5.41 -7.89
N LYS A 153 -2.45 -6.00 -8.42
CA LYS A 153 -2.54 -7.14 -9.37
C LYS A 153 -3.27 -8.36 -8.79
N SER A 154 -3.17 -8.57 -7.48
CA SER A 154 -3.82 -9.68 -6.78
C SER A 154 -5.32 -9.48 -6.59
N GLU A 155 -5.81 -8.25 -6.69
CA GLU A 155 -7.22 -7.90 -6.56
C GLU A 155 -8.07 -8.28 -7.78
N LYS A 156 -7.44 -8.78 -8.84
CA LYS A 156 -8.15 -9.21 -10.05
C LYS A 156 -9.07 -10.38 -9.75
N GLY A 157 -10.37 -10.20 -9.97
CA GLY A 157 -11.34 -11.26 -9.78
C GLY A 157 -12.76 -10.78 -9.58
N VAL A 158 -13.61 -11.68 -9.09
CA VAL A 158 -15.01 -11.39 -8.77
C VAL A 158 -15.15 -11.11 -7.28
N HIS A 159 -15.50 -9.87 -6.97
CA HIS A 159 -15.76 -9.43 -5.60
C HIS A 159 -17.24 -9.63 -5.25
N ARG A 160 -17.51 -10.58 -4.37
CA ARG A 160 -18.87 -10.93 -3.95
C ARG A 160 -19.20 -10.31 -2.60
N LEU A 161 -20.24 -9.48 -2.56
CA LEU A 161 -20.85 -9.05 -1.32
C LEU A 161 -21.85 -10.11 -0.85
N VAL A 162 -21.70 -10.56 0.40
CA VAL A 162 -22.70 -11.42 1.06
C VAL A 162 -23.31 -10.58 2.18
N PRO A 163 -24.42 -9.88 1.91
CA PRO A 163 -25.10 -9.09 2.93
C PRO A 163 -25.67 -10.02 3.99
N VAL A 164 -25.56 -9.64 5.26
CA VAL A 164 -26.28 -10.31 6.33
C VAL A 164 -27.77 -10.03 6.11
N SER A 165 -28.52 -11.04 5.73
CA SER A 165 -29.96 -10.92 5.54
C SER A 165 -30.63 -10.67 6.89
N TYR A 166 -31.30 -9.53 7.03
CA TYR A 166 -32.15 -9.23 8.17
C TYR A 166 -33.51 -9.96 8.12
N THR A 167 -33.64 -10.99 7.28
CA THR A 167 -34.88 -11.74 7.10
C THR A 167 -35.27 -12.65 8.26
N HIS A 168 -34.60 -12.59 9.41
CA HIS A 168 -34.94 -13.35 10.60
C HIS A 168 -35.48 -12.51 11.74
N LEU A 169 -36.06 -11.34 11.45
CA LEU A 169 -36.84 -10.54 12.41
C LEU A 169 -38.33 -10.54 12.00
N THR A 170 -38.93 -11.73 12.02
CA THR A 170 -40.40 -11.90 12.13
C THR A 170 -40.72 -12.96 13.17
#